data_b122f746fe434e42aadaa76d23002547
#
_entry.id   b122f746fe434e42aadaa76d23002547
#
_cell.length_a   1.000
_cell.length_b   1.000
_cell.length_c   1.000
_cell.angle_alpha   90.00
_cell.angle_beta   90.00
_cell.angle_gamma   90.00
#
_symmetry.space_group_name_H-M   'P 1'
#
loop_
_entity.id
_entity.type
_entity.pdbx_description
1 polymer ?
#
loop_
_entity_poly.entity_id
_entity_poly.type
_entity_poly.pdbx_seq_one_letter_code
_entity_poly.pdbx_strand_id
1 'polypeptide(L)'
;MKTETVTLKMPGLSRRYTFYHTSDCHLAWAAPEEGAEAAAKAQAMTEAWSYTGRLPADAMKQALQMAQEDGADGIFLCGDVADYLSDGTMKAVREMLNSTSTPKYYVCGNHERSGVQPADSRAFYPAYQDLMYGSPGFWKVDFGEFALVGLDNGDKRMQEEQLDLLEQAFQAGKPLLLLIHIPIITEAILEPVRQKWGENGPDYFLLGKETDTELSRRFCRMLADTEAPIAAVFAGHIHLSHAGEIIPGRMQYVSSPAFEGVIRKYILEAE
;
A
#
# COMPACT_ATOMS: atom_id res chain seq x y z
N MET A 1 10.13 10.33 -14.04
CA MET A 1 9.92 10.03 -12.59
C MET A 1 11.29 9.85 -11.94
N LYS A 2 11.49 10.36 -10.72
CA LYS A 2 12.72 10.17 -9.94
C LYS A 2 12.63 8.87 -9.16
N THR A 3 13.70 8.08 -9.11
CA THR A 3 13.79 6.87 -8.29
C THR A 3 14.58 7.17 -7.00
N GLU A 4 14.00 6.83 -5.85
CA GLU A 4 14.71 6.80 -4.56
C GLU A 4 15.06 5.35 -4.25
N THR A 5 16.37 5.04 -4.19
CA THR A 5 16.81 3.66 -3.93
C THR A 5 17.16 3.47 -2.47
N VAL A 6 16.63 2.40 -1.88
CA VAL A 6 16.90 1.95 -0.52
C VAL A 6 17.44 0.52 -0.57
N THR A 7 18.55 0.25 0.12
CA THR A 7 19.08 -1.10 0.28
C THR A 7 18.66 -1.63 1.65
N LEU A 8 18.04 -2.81 1.65
CA LEU A 8 17.66 -3.56 2.83
C LEU A 8 18.58 -4.77 2.97
N LYS A 9 19.32 -4.81 4.06
CA LYS A 9 20.12 -5.98 4.42
C LYS A 9 19.25 -7.00 5.10
N MET A 10 19.26 -8.23 4.60
CA MET A 10 18.46 -9.33 5.15
C MET A 10 19.29 -10.59 5.23
N PRO A 11 19.27 -11.29 6.37
CA PRO A 11 20.04 -12.52 6.53
C PRO A 11 19.49 -13.65 5.63
N GLY A 12 20.37 -14.48 5.14
CA GLY A 12 20.02 -15.73 4.47
C GLY A 12 19.54 -15.61 3.00
N LEU A 13 19.64 -14.43 2.38
CA LEU A 13 19.32 -14.30 0.97
C LEU A 13 20.38 -14.94 0.08
N SER A 14 19.97 -15.80 -0.86
CA SER A 14 20.84 -16.43 -1.84
C SER A 14 21.08 -15.55 -3.08
N ARG A 15 20.23 -14.55 -3.29
CA ARG A 15 20.35 -13.59 -4.39
C ARG A 15 19.83 -12.21 -3.99
N ARG A 16 20.09 -11.24 -4.84
CA ARG A 16 19.48 -9.93 -4.76
C ARG A 16 18.04 -9.98 -5.27
N TYR A 17 17.13 -9.25 -4.59
CA TYR A 17 15.76 -9.00 -5.03
C TYR A 17 15.55 -7.51 -5.23
N THR A 18 14.71 -7.15 -6.17
CA THR A 18 14.40 -5.76 -6.48
C THR A 18 12.88 -5.57 -6.47
N PHE A 19 12.40 -4.63 -5.65
CA PHE A 19 11.00 -4.24 -5.61
C PHE A 19 10.84 -2.75 -5.83
N TYR A 20 9.81 -2.37 -6.55
CA TYR A 20 9.35 -0.99 -6.62
C TYR A 20 8.19 -0.77 -5.66
N HIS A 21 7.96 0.47 -5.23
CA HIS A 21 6.89 0.80 -4.28
C HIS A 21 6.24 2.12 -4.67
N THR A 22 4.93 2.06 -4.84
CA THR A 22 4.05 3.22 -4.98
C THR A 22 2.73 2.94 -4.27
N SER A 23 1.95 4.00 -4.03
CA SER A 23 0.62 3.95 -3.43
C SER A 23 -0.21 5.11 -3.96
N ASP A 24 -1.45 5.21 -3.53
CA ASP A 24 -2.28 6.40 -3.72
C ASP A 24 -2.29 6.84 -5.20
N CYS A 25 -2.52 5.88 -6.10
CA CYS A 25 -2.54 6.14 -7.54
C CYS A 25 -3.83 6.83 -7.98
N HIS A 26 -4.91 6.67 -7.21
CA HIS A 26 -6.22 7.32 -7.39
C HIS A 26 -6.74 7.27 -8.83
N LEU A 27 -6.70 6.08 -9.44
CA LEU A 27 -7.26 5.89 -10.76
C LEU A 27 -8.78 6.04 -10.70
N ALA A 28 -9.31 6.94 -11.52
CA ALA A 28 -10.74 7.18 -11.67
C ALA A 28 -11.10 7.11 -13.14
N TRP A 29 -12.10 6.31 -13.48
CA TRP A 29 -12.56 6.13 -14.84
C TRP A 29 -14.06 5.82 -14.87
N ALA A 30 -14.75 6.29 -15.89
CA ALA A 30 -16.14 5.92 -16.15
C ALA A 30 -16.25 5.21 -17.50
N ALA A 31 -16.91 4.07 -17.51
CA ALA A 31 -17.28 3.40 -18.75
C ALA A 31 -18.41 4.20 -19.46
N PRO A 32 -18.49 4.18 -20.79
CA PRO A 32 -19.53 4.93 -21.52
C PRO A 32 -20.95 4.60 -21.07
N GLU A 33 -21.21 3.37 -20.66
CA GLU A 33 -22.49 2.87 -20.16
C GLU A 33 -22.89 3.37 -18.77
N GLU A 34 -21.94 3.90 -17.99
CA GLU A 34 -22.19 4.49 -16.66
C GLU A 34 -22.78 5.92 -16.75
N GLY A 35 -22.75 6.53 -17.94
CA GLY A 35 -23.40 7.80 -18.23
C GLY A 35 -22.62 9.06 -17.87
N ALA A 36 -23.23 10.21 -18.17
CA ALA A 36 -22.55 11.50 -18.07
C ALA A 36 -22.17 11.91 -16.65
N GLU A 37 -22.97 11.53 -15.65
CA GLU A 37 -22.68 11.86 -14.23
C GLU A 37 -21.43 11.10 -13.74
N ALA A 38 -21.31 9.82 -14.06
CA ALA A 38 -20.12 9.04 -13.74
C ALA A 38 -18.88 9.58 -14.46
N ALA A 39 -19.02 9.96 -15.73
CA ALA A 39 -17.94 10.56 -16.50
C ALA A 39 -17.47 11.91 -15.87
N ALA A 40 -18.41 12.77 -15.47
CA ALA A 40 -18.09 14.02 -14.79
C ALA A 40 -17.40 13.80 -13.43
N LYS A 41 -17.84 12.78 -12.66
CA LYS A 41 -17.20 12.40 -11.40
C LYS A 41 -15.77 11.90 -11.63
N ALA A 42 -15.56 11.00 -12.59
CA ALA A 42 -14.22 10.48 -12.90
C ALA A 42 -13.27 11.58 -13.35
N GLN A 43 -13.75 12.52 -14.16
CA GLN A 43 -12.98 13.68 -14.59
C GLN A 43 -12.61 14.56 -13.39
N ALA A 44 -13.55 14.90 -12.53
CA ALA A 44 -13.31 15.76 -11.36
C ALA A 44 -12.28 15.12 -10.40
N MET A 45 -12.35 13.80 -10.17
CA MET A 45 -11.37 13.08 -9.36
C MET A 45 -9.97 13.08 -10.01
N THR A 46 -9.90 12.82 -11.32
CA THR A 46 -8.62 12.88 -12.06
C THR A 46 -8.01 14.29 -11.99
N GLU A 47 -8.80 15.33 -12.15
CA GLU A 47 -8.35 16.73 -12.03
C GLU A 47 -7.85 17.03 -10.61
N ALA A 48 -8.56 16.58 -9.58
CA ALA A 48 -8.18 16.79 -8.19
C ALA A 48 -6.82 16.17 -7.85
N TRP A 49 -6.53 14.96 -8.39
CA TRP A 49 -5.26 14.28 -8.18
C TRP A 49 -4.15 14.67 -9.18
N SER A 50 -4.43 15.59 -10.10
CA SER A 50 -3.46 16.09 -11.09
C SER A 50 -2.77 17.39 -10.68
N TYR A 51 -2.79 17.75 -9.40
CA TYR A 51 -2.27 19.02 -8.88
C TYR A 51 -0.77 19.24 -9.13
N THR A 52 -0.02 18.19 -9.45
CA THR A 52 1.39 18.26 -9.83
C THR A 52 1.60 18.49 -11.32
N GLY A 53 0.53 18.54 -12.12
CA GLY A 53 0.55 18.56 -13.57
C GLY A 53 0.79 17.19 -14.22
N ARG A 54 0.81 16.10 -13.44
CA ARG A 54 0.89 14.71 -13.92
C ARG A 54 -0.45 14.03 -13.75
N LEU A 55 -0.92 13.37 -14.80
CA LEU A 55 -2.12 12.54 -14.69
C LEU A 55 -1.82 11.27 -13.89
N PRO A 56 -2.69 10.87 -12.93
CA PRO A 56 -2.54 9.65 -12.14
C PRO A 56 -2.28 8.40 -12.99
N ALA A 57 -3.05 8.21 -14.06
CA ALA A 57 -2.91 7.05 -14.95
C ALA A 57 -1.55 7.02 -15.66
N ASP A 58 -1.05 8.16 -16.15
CA ASP A 58 0.25 8.24 -16.82
C ASP A 58 1.41 7.98 -15.84
N ALA A 59 1.28 8.50 -14.62
CA ALA A 59 2.26 8.30 -13.57
C ALA A 59 2.33 6.81 -13.14
N MET A 60 1.17 6.17 -12.96
CA MET A 60 1.08 4.75 -12.64
C MET A 60 1.65 3.88 -13.76
N LYS A 61 1.30 4.17 -15.01
CA LYS A 61 1.84 3.46 -16.18
C LYS A 61 3.37 3.58 -16.24
N GLN A 62 3.91 4.77 -15.98
CA GLN A 62 5.35 4.98 -15.94
C GLN A 62 6.01 4.18 -14.81
N ALA A 63 5.39 4.12 -13.63
CA ALA A 63 5.89 3.33 -12.49
C ALA A 63 5.96 1.84 -12.82
N LEU A 64 4.91 1.29 -13.44
CA LEU A 64 4.85 -0.11 -13.87
C LEU A 64 5.90 -0.40 -14.95
N GLN A 65 6.07 0.50 -15.91
CA GLN A 65 7.07 0.37 -16.98
C GLN A 65 8.49 0.37 -16.40
N MET A 66 8.81 1.27 -15.48
CA MET A 66 10.13 1.33 -14.83
C MET A 66 10.45 0.03 -14.09
N ALA A 67 9.49 -0.55 -13.37
CA ALA A 67 9.66 -1.83 -12.68
C ALA A 67 9.90 -2.99 -13.68
N GLN A 68 9.20 -2.99 -14.81
CA GLN A 68 9.37 -4.01 -15.85
C GLN A 68 10.72 -3.89 -16.56
N GLU A 69 11.13 -2.68 -16.95
CA GLU A 69 12.42 -2.42 -17.64
C GLU A 69 13.63 -2.80 -16.77
N ASP A 70 13.50 -2.65 -15.46
CA ASP A 70 14.51 -3.03 -14.48
C ASP A 70 14.51 -4.54 -14.14
N GLY A 71 13.56 -5.30 -14.67
CA GLY A 71 13.38 -6.73 -14.35
C GLY A 71 13.08 -6.97 -12.89
N ALA A 72 12.31 -6.08 -12.26
CA ALA A 72 12.00 -6.16 -10.84
C ALA A 72 11.24 -7.44 -10.47
N ASP A 73 11.51 -7.98 -9.29
CA ASP A 73 10.81 -9.14 -8.71
C ASP A 73 9.35 -8.80 -8.34
N GLY A 74 9.02 -7.51 -8.31
CA GLY A 74 7.66 -7.03 -8.15
C GLY A 74 7.52 -5.55 -7.86
N ILE A 75 6.26 -5.10 -7.82
CA ILE A 75 5.89 -3.76 -7.37
C ILE A 75 4.90 -3.84 -6.22
N PHE A 76 5.17 -3.13 -5.13
CA PHE A 76 4.28 -2.95 -4.01
C PHE A 76 3.29 -1.83 -4.32
N LEU A 77 2.02 -2.13 -4.20
CA LEU A 77 0.90 -1.20 -4.37
C LEU A 77 0.19 -1.08 -3.02
N CYS A 78 0.61 -0.09 -2.24
CA CYS A 78 0.16 0.04 -0.86
C CYS A 78 -1.14 0.85 -0.72
N GLY A 79 -2.18 0.47 -1.48
CA GLY A 79 -3.54 0.99 -1.40
C GLY A 79 -3.81 2.24 -2.23
N ASP A 80 -5.09 2.59 -2.31
CA ASP A 80 -5.62 3.73 -3.06
C ASP A 80 -5.16 3.73 -4.53
N VAL A 81 -5.13 2.54 -5.14
CA VAL A 81 -4.90 2.39 -6.58
C VAL A 81 -6.14 2.82 -7.35
N ALA A 82 -7.33 2.40 -6.89
CA ALA A 82 -8.61 2.92 -7.34
C ALA A 82 -9.07 4.08 -6.46
N ASP A 83 -9.60 5.15 -7.05
CA ASP A 83 -10.13 6.28 -6.27
C ASP A 83 -11.53 5.99 -5.71
N TYR A 84 -12.29 5.15 -6.37
CA TYR A 84 -13.59 4.65 -5.91
C TYR A 84 -14.00 3.40 -6.69
N LEU A 85 -14.89 2.60 -6.10
CA LEU A 85 -15.43 1.41 -6.72
C LEU A 85 -16.52 1.76 -7.75
N SER A 86 -16.24 1.50 -9.02
CA SER A 86 -17.21 1.48 -10.13
C SER A 86 -16.73 0.50 -11.20
N ASP A 87 -17.60 0.10 -12.09
CA ASP A 87 -17.24 -0.84 -13.17
C ASP A 87 -16.17 -0.25 -14.09
N GLY A 88 -16.29 1.04 -14.44
CA GLY A 88 -15.32 1.74 -15.25
C GLY A 88 -13.94 1.85 -14.57
N THR A 89 -13.90 2.26 -13.30
CA THR A 89 -12.65 2.35 -12.53
C THR A 89 -12.00 0.97 -12.41
N MET A 90 -12.75 -0.07 -12.08
CA MET A 90 -12.21 -1.42 -11.92
C MET A 90 -11.69 -1.99 -13.24
N LYS A 91 -12.36 -1.71 -14.36
CA LYS A 91 -11.85 -2.05 -15.68
C LYS A 91 -10.52 -1.38 -15.97
N ALA A 92 -10.43 -0.07 -15.74
CA ALA A 92 -9.20 0.70 -15.95
C ALA A 92 -8.04 0.20 -15.06
N VAL A 93 -8.31 -0.11 -13.78
CA VAL A 93 -7.33 -0.70 -12.85
C VAL A 93 -6.81 -2.04 -13.39
N ARG A 94 -7.71 -2.95 -13.81
CA ARG A 94 -7.30 -4.25 -14.37
C ARG A 94 -6.46 -4.10 -15.64
N GLU A 95 -6.88 -3.24 -16.56
CA GLU A 95 -6.12 -2.98 -17.79
C GLU A 95 -4.74 -2.40 -17.47
N MET A 96 -4.65 -1.46 -16.52
CA MET A 96 -3.39 -0.88 -16.08
C MET A 96 -2.47 -1.93 -15.46
N LEU A 97 -2.96 -2.72 -14.51
CA LEU A 97 -2.16 -3.75 -13.85
C LEU A 97 -1.73 -4.87 -14.81
N ASN A 98 -2.54 -5.18 -15.82
CA ASN A 98 -2.23 -6.17 -16.86
C ASN A 98 -1.31 -5.63 -17.98
N SER A 99 -0.99 -4.34 -17.98
CA SER A 99 -0.09 -3.75 -18.98
C SER A 99 1.39 -4.15 -18.80
N THR A 100 1.73 -4.82 -17.69
CA THR A 100 3.07 -5.32 -17.39
C THR A 100 3.04 -6.74 -16.85
N SER A 101 4.09 -7.51 -17.13
CA SER A 101 4.30 -8.85 -16.56
C SER A 101 4.93 -8.83 -15.17
N THR A 102 5.44 -7.70 -14.70
CA THR A 102 6.00 -7.57 -13.34
C THR A 102 4.95 -7.96 -12.30
N PRO A 103 5.25 -8.84 -11.33
CA PRO A 103 4.32 -9.18 -10.26
C PRO A 103 3.87 -7.95 -9.46
N LYS A 104 2.59 -7.87 -9.15
CA LYS A 104 1.97 -6.77 -8.38
C LYS A 104 1.51 -7.29 -7.02
N TYR A 105 2.02 -6.71 -5.94
CA TYR A 105 1.68 -7.04 -4.56
C TYR A 105 0.82 -5.90 -4.02
N TYR A 106 -0.50 -6.10 -4.05
CA TYR A 106 -1.49 -5.07 -3.85
C TYR A 106 -2.24 -5.28 -2.53
N VAL A 107 -2.40 -4.21 -1.74
CA VAL A 107 -3.28 -4.15 -0.56
C VAL A 107 -4.31 -3.05 -0.76
N CYS A 108 -5.50 -3.21 -0.17
CA CYS A 108 -6.54 -2.20 -0.23
C CYS A 108 -6.20 -0.98 0.63
N GLY A 109 -6.61 0.20 0.17
CA GLY A 109 -6.64 1.42 0.96
C GLY A 109 -8.07 1.83 1.33
N ASN A 110 -8.24 3.08 1.72
CA ASN A 110 -9.56 3.60 2.08
C ASN A 110 -10.40 4.00 0.85
N HIS A 111 -9.77 4.32 -0.27
CA HIS A 111 -10.47 4.66 -1.51
C HIS A 111 -11.05 3.45 -2.23
N GLU A 112 -10.44 2.26 -2.13
CA GLU A 112 -11.00 1.02 -2.68
C GLU A 112 -12.40 0.69 -2.16
N ARG A 113 -12.74 1.16 -0.98
CA ARG A 113 -14.07 0.98 -0.36
C ARG A 113 -15.04 2.14 -0.62
N SER A 114 -14.57 3.24 -1.22
CA SER A 114 -15.40 4.40 -1.52
C SER A 114 -16.48 4.04 -2.54
N GLY A 115 -17.73 4.41 -2.26
CA GLY A 115 -18.89 4.04 -3.07
C GLY A 115 -19.61 2.77 -2.59
N VAL A 116 -19.10 2.06 -1.58
CA VAL A 116 -19.74 0.90 -0.96
C VAL A 116 -20.45 1.30 0.34
N GLN A 117 -21.65 0.77 0.55
CA GLN A 117 -22.43 0.99 1.77
C GLN A 117 -22.77 -0.36 2.43
N PRO A 118 -22.64 -0.48 3.74
CA PRO A 118 -22.04 0.46 4.69
C PRO A 118 -20.52 0.60 4.50
N ALA A 119 -19.98 1.77 4.78
CA ALA A 119 -18.57 2.11 4.52
C ALA A 119 -17.55 1.23 5.26
N ASP A 120 -17.95 0.56 6.34
CA ASP A 120 -17.12 -0.36 7.11
C ASP A 120 -17.26 -1.83 6.69
N SER A 121 -18.09 -2.12 5.69
CA SER A 121 -18.26 -3.49 5.19
C SER A 121 -17.07 -3.93 4.33
N ARG A 122 -16.84 -5.22 4.29
CA ARG A 122 -15.89 -5.85 3.35
C ARG A 122 -16.57 -6.30 2.04
N ALA A 123 -17.75 -5.77 1.75
CA ALA A 123 -18.54 -6.11 0.55
C ALA A 123 -17.83 -5.74 -0.77
N PHE A 124 -16.83 -4.86 -0.72
CA PHE A 124 -16.01 -4.52 -1.88
C PHE A 124 -14.93 -5.57 -2.21
N TYR A 125 -14.58 -6.47 -1.31
CA TYR A 125 -13.52 -7.46 -1.52
C TYR A 125 -13.69 -8.29 -2.81
N PRO A 126 -14.89 -8.79 -3.17
CA PRO A 126 -15.06 -9.55 -4.41
C PRO A 126 -14.62 -8.81 -5.67
N ALA A 127 -14.73 -7.47 -5.69
CA ALA A 127 -14.31 -6.66 -6.84
C ALA A 127 -12.79 -6.62 -7.03
N TYR A 128 -12.01 -6.90 -5.99
CA TYR A 128 -10.54 -6.86 -6.00
C TYR A 128 -9.89 -8.25 -5.87
N GLN A 129 -10.69 -9.30 -5.69
CA GLN A 129 -10.18 -10.66 -5.40
C GLN A 129 -9.22 -11.18 -6.47
N ASP A 130 -9.45 -10.87 -7.74
CA ASP A 130 -8.63 -11.28 -8.88
C ASP A 130 -7.33 -10.48 -9.02
N LEU A 131 -7.18 -9.40 -8.26
CA LEU A 131 -6.01 -8.51 -8.30
C LEU A 131 -4.99 -8.80 -7.18
N MET A 132 -5.32 -9.70 -6.25
CA MET A 132 -4.54 -9.95 -5.04
C MET A 132 -4.22 -11.44 -4.86
N TYR A 133 -3.22 -11.74 -4.05
CA TYR A 133 -2.75 -13.10 -3.74
C TYR A 133 -3.57 -13.74 -2.62
N GLY A 134 -4.84 -14.02 -2.83
CA GLY A 134 -5.71 -14.60 -1.81
C GLY A 134 -6.84 -13.65 -1.41
N SER A 135 -7.13 -13.48 -0.12
CA SER A 135 -8.15 -12.55 0.33
C SER A 135 -7.64 -11.11 0.34
N PRO A 136 -8.41 -10.10 -0.13
CA PRO A 136 -8.05 -8.70 0.04
C PRO A 136 -7.80 -8.29 1.49
N GLY A 137 -8.38 -9.00 2.47
CA GLY A 137 -8.15 -8.75 3.90
C GLY A 137 -6.78 -9.19 4.39
N PHE A 138 -6.27 -10.31 3.86
CA PHE A 138 -4.97 -10.88 4.20
C PHE A 138 -4.47 -11.80 3.09
N TRP A 139 -3.22 -11.64 2.68
CA TRP A 139 -2.54 -12.57 1.79
C TRP A 139 -1.07 -12.74 2.18
N LYS A 140 -0.48 -13.87 1.79
CA LYS A 140 0.93 -14.17 1.98
C LYS A 140 1.52 -14.79 0.72
N VAL A 141 2.70 -14.34 0.32
CA VAL A 141 3.50 -14.91 -0.77
C VAL A 141 4.87 -15.33 -0.23
N ASP A 142 5.20 -16.60 -0.35
CA ASP A 142 6.45 -17.18 0.14
C ASP A 142 7.53 -17.14 -0.95
N PHE A 143 8.64 -16.47 -0.69
CA PHE A 143 9.83 -16.40 -1.55
C PHE A 143 10.90 -17.46 -1.17
N GLY A 144 10.60 -18.36 -0.24
CA GLY A 144 11.54 -19.34 0.29
C GLY A 144 12.36 -18.78 1.45
N GLU A 145 13.11 -17.73 1.24
CA GLU A 145 14.01 -17.10 2.23
C GLU A 145 13.31 -16.03 3.08
N PHE A 146 12.26 -15.45 2.57
CA PHE A 146 11.38 -14.47 3.24
C PHE A 146 9.95 -14.60 2.72
N ALA A 147 9.02 -13.88 3.30
CA ALA A 147 7.68 -13.79 2.75
C ALA A 147 7.17 -12.34 2.69
N LEU A 148 6.35 -12.06 1.68
CA LEU A 148 5.52 -10.86 1.64
C LEU A 148 4.18 -11.16 2.31
N VAL A 149 3.70 -10.23 3.12
CA VAL A 149 2.38 -10.29 3.76
C VAL A 149 1.66 -9.00 3.48
N GLY A 150 0.46 -9.07 2.95
CA GLY A 150 -0.41 -7.92 2.77
C GLY A 150 -1.61 -7.98 3.70
N LEU A 151 -1.94 -6.83 4.31
CA LEU A 151 -3.07 -6.66 5.22
C LEU A 151 -3.89 -5.42 4.85
N ASP A 152 -5.20 -5.57 4.75
CA ASP A 152 -6.11 -4.43 4.65
C ASP A 152 -6.27 -3.76 6.03
N ASN A 153 -5.79 -2.55 6.15
CA ASN A 153 -6.02 -1.67 7.29
C ASN A 153 -6.67 -0.32 6.89
N GLY A 154 -7.21 -0.24 5.67
CA GLY A 154 -7.67 1.00 5.05
C GLY A 154 -8.83 1.70 5.75
N ASP A 155 -9.57 1.06 6.67
CA ASP A 155 -10.58 1.70 7.53
C ASP A 155 -10.11 1.88 8.98
N LYS A 156 -8.83 1.64 9.25
CA LYS A 156 -8.23 1.67 10.60
C LYS A 156 -8.78 0.61 11.56
N ARG A 157 -9.52 -0.38 11.04
CA ARG A 157 -10.16 -1.43 11.84
C ARG A 157 -9.59 -2.79 11.46
N MET A 158 -8.67 -3.28 12.27
CA MET A 158 -8.18 -4.64 12.11
C MET A 158 -9.27 -5.65 12.50
N GLN A 159 -9.23 -6.81 11.85
CA GLN A 159 -10.07 -7.96 12.20
C GLN A 159 -9.25 -8.99 12.96
N GLU A 160 -9.89 -9.73 13.85
CA GLU A 160 -9.21 -10.77 14.63
C GLU A 160 -8.58 -11.83 13.72
N GLU A 161 -9.31 -12.27 12.69
CA GLU A 161 -8.81 -13.22 11.69
C GLU A 161 -7.51 -12.76 11.02
N GLN A 162 -7.39 -11.46 10.71
CA GLN A 162 -6.16 -10.90 10.12
C GLN A 162 -4.96 -11.03 11.07
N LEU A 163 -5.18 -10.76 12.37
CA LEU A 163 -4.14 -10.84 13.38
C LEU A 163 -3.73 -12.29 13.66
N ASP A 164 -4.70 -13.21 13.68
CA ASP A 164 -4.42 -14.64 13.85
C ASP A 164 -3.61 -15.19 12.66
N LEU A 165 -3.93 -14.77 11.43
CA LEU A 165 -3.16 -15.15 10.25
C LEU A 165 -1.75 -14.52 10.25
N LEU A 166 -1.60 -13.30 10.77
CA LEU A 166 -0.30 -12.67 10.94
C LEU A 166 0.55 -13.40 11.99
N GLU A 167 -0.03 -13.80 13.12
CA GLU A 167 0.66 -14.63 14.12
C GLU A 167 1.10 -15.99 13.57
N GLN A 168 0.25 -16.62 12.76
CA GLN A 168 0.63 -17.85 12.05
C GLN A 168 1.79 -17.61 11.07
N ALA A 169 1.83 -16.44 10.41
CA ALA A 169 2.96 -16.08 9.56
C ALA A 169 4.25 -15.90 10.36
N PHE A 170 4.19 -15.36 11.59
CA PHE A 170 5.35 -15.25 12.50
C PHE A 170 5.92 -16.63 12.88
N GLN A 171 5.06 -17.60 13.12
CA GLN A 171 5.48 -18.97 13.49
C GLN A 171 6.31 -19.67 12.41
N ALA A 172 6.25 -19.21 11.16
CA ALA A 172 7.09 -19.72 10.08
C ALA A 172 8.58 -19.38 10.25
N GLY A 173 8.93 -18.44 11.13
CA GLY A 173 10.31 -18.06 11.48
C GLY A 173 11.10 -17.40 10.34
N LYS A 174 10.44 -17.02 9.24
CA LYS A 174 11.06 -16.33 8.11
C LYS A 174 10.91 -14.81 8.26
N PRO A 175 11.89 -14.02 7.79
CA PRO A 175 11.71 -12.57 7.69
C PRO A 175 10.46 -12.20 6.87
N LEU A 176 9.67 -11.28 7.38
CA LEU A 176 8.46 -10.80 6.72
C LEU A 176 8.62 -9.36 6.25
N LEU A 177 8.24 -9.11 5.02
CA LEU A 177 8.02 -7.78 4.47
C LEU A 177 6.52 -7.52 4.46
N LEU A 178 6.06 -6.59 5.27
CA LEU A 178 4.64 -6.33 5.51
C LEU A 178 4.16 -5.14 4.70
N LEU A 179 3.09 -5.33 3.91
CA LEU A 179 2.42 -4.30 3.15
C LEU A 179 1.10 -3.94 3.82
N ILE A 180 0.91 -2.65 4.06
CA ILE A 180 -0.32 -2.05 4.61
C ILE A 180 -0.62 -0.76 3.85
N HIS A 181 -1.78 -0.17 4.05
CA HIS A 181 -2.07 1.13 3.47
C HIS A 181 -1.78 2.27 4.46
N ILE A 182 -2.43 2.26 5.62
CA ILE A 182 -2.30 3.32 6.61
C ILE A 182 -1.07 3.06 7.49
N PRO A 183 -0.08 3.99 7.51
CA PRO A 183 1.11 3.83 8.31
C PRO A 183 0.80 3.94 9.81
N ILE A 184 1.61 3.26 10.63
CA ILE A 184 1.52 3.38 12.08
C ILE A 184 2.29 4.59 12.59
N ILE A 185 1.87 5.11 13.72
CA ILE A 185 2.53 6.22 14.41
C ILE A 185 3.96 5.81 14.80
N THR A 186 4.94 6.62 14.39
CA THR A 186 6.30 6.66 14.90
C THR A 186 6.62 8.10 15.26
N GLU A 187 7.62 8.34 16.10
CA GLU A 187 8.00 9.72 16.47
C GLU A 187 8.37 10.53 15.22
N ALA A 188 9.12 9.91 14.30
CA ALA A 188 9.63 10.57 13.10
C ALA A 188 8.55 10.98 12.08
N ILE A 189 7.37 10.31 12.07
CA ILE A 189 6.31 10.57 11.08
C ILE A 189 5.38 11.72 11.48
N LEU A 190 5.29 12.05 12.78
CA LEU A 190 4.30 12.98 13.31
C LEU A 190 4.46 14.38 12.71
N GLU A 191 5.66 14.94 12.75
CA GLU A 191 5.92 16.29 12.26
C GLU A 191 5.71 16.43 10.74
N PRO A 192 6.25 15.54 9.86
CA PRO A 192 5.94 15.55 8.45
C PRO A 192 4.44 15.50 8.13
N VAL A 193 3.67 14.69 8.86
CA VAL A 193 2.22 14.60 8.66
C VAL A 193 1.50 15.87 9.09
N ARG A 194 1.90 16.50 10.22
CA ARG A 194 1.34 17.81 10.62
C ARG A 194 1.64 18.90 9.60
N GLN A 195 2.84 18.93 9.07
CA GLN A 195 3.24 19.93 8.06
C GLN A 195 2.41 19.81 6.78
N LYS A 196 2.12 18.59 6.34
CA LYS A 196 1.33 18.35 5.12
C LYS A 196 -0.18 18.49 5.33
N TRP A 197 -0.70 17.97 6.45
CA TRP A 197 -2.14 17.78 6.67
C TRP A 197 -2.72 18.61 7.83
N GLY A 198 -1.90 19.48 8.44
CA GLY A 198 -2.28 20.30 9.60
C GLY A 198 -2.13 19.56 10.92
N GLU A 199 -2.33 20.29 12.02
CA GLU A 199 -2.09 19.81 13.40
C GLU A 199 -2.83 18.51 13.73
N ASN A 200 -4.04 18.33 13.21
CA ASN A 200 -4.85 17.13 13.41
C ASN A 200 -4.54 16.01 12.40
N GLY A 201 -3.60 16.23 11.47
CA GLY A 201 -3.23 15.25 10.45
C GLY A 201 -2.92 13.87 11.02
N PRO A 202 -2.11 13.73 12.09
CA PRO A 202 -1.84 12.43 12.70
C PRO A 202 -3.10 11.68 13.13
N ASP A 203 -4.14 12.40 13.58
CA ASP A 203 -5.40 11.78 14.00
C ASP A 203 -6.19 11.17 12.85
N TYR A 204 -6.11 11.77 11.68
CA TYR A 204 -6.84 11.30 10.51
C TYR A 204 -6.06 10.29 9.67
N PHE A 205 -4.74 10.43 9.61
CA PHE A 205 -3.92 9.71 8.64
C PHE A 205 -3.02 8.60 9.21
N LEU A 206 -2.93 8.44 10.53
CA LEU A 206 -2.09 7.42 11.15
C LEU A 206 -2.89 6.43 11.99
N LEU A 207 -2.32 5.24 12.21
CA LEU A 207 -2.83 4.18 13.08
C LEU A 207 -1.94 4.03 14.31
N GLY A 208 -2.51 3.65 15.46
CA GLY A 208 -1.76 3.41 16.69
C GLY A 208 -2.05 4.40 17.82
N LYS A 209 -3.21 5.09 17.73
CA LYS A 209 -3.68 5.98 18.80
C LYS A 209 -4.44 5.21 19.89
N GLU A 210 -4.55 5.81 21.06
CA GLU A 210 -5.36 5.27 22.16
C GLU A 210 -6.84 5.15 21.79
N THR A 211 -7.32 6.03 20.91
CA THR A 211 -8.72 6.05 20.42
C THR A 211 -9.03 4.98 19.37
N ASP A 212 -8.01 4.32 18.81
CA ASP A 212 -8.20 3.23 17.86
C ASP A 212 -8.82 2.00 18.53
N THR A 213 -9.37 1.08 17.73
CA THR A 213 -9.95 -0.16 18.26
C THR A 213 -8.90 -1.01 18.97
N GLU A 214 -9.30 -1.87 19.89
CA GLU A 214 -8.36 -2.76 20.58
C GLU A 214 -7.60 -3.66 19.62
N LEU A 215 -8.25 -4.18 18.58
CA LEU A 215 -7.58 -4.99 17.56
C LEU A 215 -6.54 -4.18 16.78
N SER A 216 -6.83 -2.91 16.47
CA SER A 216 -5.87 -2.04 15.80
C SER A 216 -4.68 -1.70 16.69
N ARG A 217 -4.90 -1.48 17.98
CA ARG A 217 -3.81 -1.33 18.97
C ARG A 217 -3.00 -2.62 19.13
N ARG A 218 -3.65 -3.81 19.16
CA ARG A 218 -2.96 -5.11 19.15
C ARG A 218 -2.06 -5.25 17.92
N PHE A 219 -2.57 -4.91 16.74
CA PHE A 219 -1.77 -4.90 15.53
C PHE A 219 -0.52 -4.02 15.67
N CYS A 220 -0.66 -2.77 16.15
CA CYS A 220 0.50 -1.90 16.35
C CYS A 220 1.51 -2.48 17.35
N ARG A 221 1.04 -3.13 18.43
CA ARG A 221 1.93 -3.83 19.37
C ARG A 221 2.66 -5.00 18.71
N MET A 222 1.97 -5.78 17.85
CA MET A 222 2.61 -6.85 17.07
C MET A 222 3.71 -6.32 16.15
N LEU A 223 3.51 -5.13 15.55
CA LEU A 223 4.55 -4.50 14.73
C LEU A 223 5.73 -3.96 15.57
N ALA A 224 5.50 -3.64 16.82
CA ALA A 224 6.52 -3.16 17.75
C ALA A 224 7.15 -4.28 18.61
N ASP A 225 6.71 -5.53 18.49
CA ASP A 225 7.28 -6.68 19.20
C ASP A 225 8.66 -7.02 18.60
N THR A 226 9.69 -6.98 19.43
CA THR A 226 11.07 -7.30 19.03
C THR A 226 11.27 -8.73 18.54
N GLU A 227 10.45 -9.66 19.01
CA GLU A 227 10.51 -11.08 18.63
C GLU A 227 9.76 -11.37 17.32
N ALA A 228 8.92 -10.45 16.85
CA ALA A 228 8.22 -10.62 15.58
C ALA A 228 9.22 -10.57 14.40
N PRO A 229 9.16 -11.54 13.46
CA PRO A 229 10.12 -11.66 12.36
C PRO A 229 9.88 -10.65 11.24
N ILE A 230 9.48 -9.43 11.57
CA ILE A 230 9.17 -8.37 10.60
C ILE A 230 10.46 -7.62 10.28
N ALA A 231 10.92 -7.72 9.03
CA ALA A 231 12.11 -7.04 8.55
C ALA A 231 11.83 -5.59 8.15
N ALA A 232 10.67 -5.32 7.53
CA ALA A 232 10.25 -3.97 7.17
C ALA A 232 8.74 -3.88 6.97
N VAL A 233 8.19 -2.66 7.07
CA VAL A 233 6.78 -2.33 6.79
C VAL A 233 6.73 -1.30 5.66
N PHE A 234 5.83 -1.51 4.69
CA PHE A 234 5.60 -0.63 3.55
C PHE A 234 4.18 -0.10 3.58
N ALA A 235 4.02 1.21 3.42
CA ALA A 235 2.73 1.88 3.54
C ALA A 235 2.55 3.02 2.53
N GLY A 236 1.34 3.58 2.46
CA GLY A 236 0.95 4.73 1.64
C GLY A 236 0.19 5.78 2.44
N HIS A 237 -0.97 6.21 1.90
CA HIS A 237 -2.02 7.01 2.54
C HIS A 237 -1.70 8.47 2.83
N ILE A 238 -0.54 8.78 3.36
CA ILE A 238 -0.19 10.15 3.78
C ILE A 238 0.34 11.03 2.65
N HIS A 239 0.45 10.50 1.44
CA HIS A 239 0.94 11.18 0.24
C HIS A 239 2.30 11.85 0.46
N LEU A 240 3.16 11.25 1.24
CA LEU A 240 4.53 11.70 1.43
C LEU A 240 5.51 10.53 1.37
N SER A 241 6.71 10.80 0.82
CA SER A 241 7.84 9.89 0.93
C SER A 241 8.45 10.01 2.32
N HIS A 242 8.35 8.97 3.14
CA HIS A 242 8.89 8.95 4.51
C HIS A 242 9.56 7.62 4.83
N ALA A 243 10.52 7.64 5.74
CA ALA A 243 11.12 6.46 6.35
C ALA A 243 11.40 6.74 7.81
N GLY A 244 11.01 5.83 8.69
CA GLY A 244 11.23 5.96 10.13
C GLY A 244 11.20 4.61 10.83
N GLU A 245 11.88 4.50 11.95
CA GLU A 245 11.88 3.28 12.75
C GLU A 245 10.58 3.14 13.53
N ILE A 246 9.99 1.94 13.50
CA ILE A 246 8.93 1.52 14.42
C ILE A 246 9.53 1.18 15.78
N ILE A 247 10.60 0.41 15.74
CA ILE A 247 11.51 0.09 16.84
C ILE A 247 12.94 0.07 16.27
N PRO A 248 13.98 0.15 17.07
CA PRO A 248 15.37 0.09 16.58
C PRO A 248 15.60 -1.07 15.61
N GLY A 249 16.05 -0.76 14.41
CA GLY A 249 16.32 -1.71 13.34
C GLY A 249 15.10 -2.15 12.49
N ARG A 250 13.86 -1.84 12.87
CA ARG A 250 12.67 -2.13 12.08
C ARG A 250 12.09 -0.87 11.46
N MET A 251 12.28 -0.74 10.16
CA MET A 251 11.87 0.44 9.41
C MET A 251 10.42 0.34 8.89
N GLN A 252 9.71 1.46 8.92
CA GLN A 252 8.52 1.71 8.13
C GLN A 252 8.87 2.66 6.98
N TYR A 253 8.52 2.27 5.77
CA TYR A 253 8.68 3.06 4.56
C TYR A 253 7.31 3.45 4.01
N VAL A 254 7.09 4.74 3.82
CA VAL A 254 5.87 5.26 3.21
C VAL A 254 6.20 5.83 1.84
N SER A 255 5.44 5.43 0.82
CA SER A 255 5.58 5.95 -0.54
C SER A 255 4.67 7.14 -0.75
N SER A 256 5.16 8.16 -1.47
CA SER A 256 4.29 9.16 -2.05
C SER A 256 3.58 8.62 -3.30
N PRO A 257 2.47 9.26 -3.73
CA PRO A 257 1.83 8.94 -4.99
C PRO A 257 2.79 9.07 -6.18
N ALA A 258 2.67 8.17 -7.16
CA ALA A 258 3.50 8.21 -8.36
C ALA A 258 3.38 9.55 -9.12
N PHE A 259 2.21 10.20 -9.10
CA PHE A 259 1.99 11.49 -9.74
C PHE A 259 2.74 12.66 -9.05
N GLU A 260 3.28 12.49 -7.87
CA GLU A 260 4.24 13.43 -7.28
C GLU A 260 5.64 13.31 -7.91
N GLY A 261 5.82 12.36 -8.83
CA GLY A 261 7.03 12.24 -9.65
C GLY A 261 8.17 11.47 -9.00
N VAL A 262 7.91 10.77 -7.92
CA VAL A 262 8.87 9.93 -7.19
C VAL A 262 8.34 8.51 -7.10
N ILE A 263 9.25 7.53 -7.20
CA ILE A 263 8.99 6.13 -6.88
C ILE A 263 10.14 5.57 -6.05
N ARG A 264 9.86 4.70 -5.11
CA ARG A 264 10.90 4.01 -4.37
C ARG A 264 11.26 2.67 -4.99
N LYS A 265 12.56 2.37 -4.96
CA LYS A 265 13.14 1.09 -5.36
C LYS A 265 13.86 0.49 -4.16
N TYR A 266 13.49 -0.71 -3.78
CA TYR A 266 14.17 -1.48 -2.73
C TYR A 266 15.04 -2.55 -3.35
N ILE A 267 16.26 -2.63 -2.87
CA ILE A 267 17.21 -3.70 -3.18
C ILE A 267 17.39 -4.50 -1.91
N LEU A 268 16.90 -5.74 -1.91
CA LEU A 268 17.15 -6.68 -0.83
C LEU A 268 18.42 -7.46 -1.18
N GLU A 269 19.39 -7.48 -0.26
CA GLU A 269 20.63 -8.22 -0.43
C GLU A 269 21.10 -8.83 0.89
N ALA A 270 21.93 -9.86 0.80
CA ALA A 270 22.49 -10.52 1.98
C ALA A 270 23.27 -9.53 2.88
N GLU A 271 23.26 -9.80 4.18
CA GLU A 271 24.12 -9.12 5.16
C GLU A 271 25.60 -9.36 4.87
#